data_11ed0c3b8300fdefe34a97c4fdf52269
#
_entry.id   11ed0c3b8300fdefe34a97c4fdf52269
#
_cell.length_a   1.000
_cell.length_b   1.000
_cell.length_c   1.000
_cell.angle_alpha   90.00
_cell.angle_beta   90.00
_cell.angle_gamma   90.00
#
_symmetry.space_group_name_H-M   'P 1'
#
loop_
_entity.id
_entity.type
_entity.pdbx_description
1 polymer ?
#
loop_
_entity_poly.entity_id
_entity_poly.type
_entity_poly.pdbx_seq_one_letter_code
_entity_poly.pdbx_strand_id
1 'polypeptide(L)'
;DRLRSRGLGDVYKRQIYMVRTAMKASKEGKKVEIEGGSDEEIKLVSVPVSILFIIGGAIAIAVGGDVTVDAASRIASDLGMSQTLIGLTIVSIGTSLPELVTSIVAARKNEVDMALGNAIGSNIFNILMVLGIASAISPISIITENIIDLCVLIVFTICAWIFAGTKKKIGRAEGLCMVALYAAYAVYIIVR
;
A
#
# COMPACT_ATOMS: atom_id res chain seq x y z
N ASP A 1 22.57 16.68 -16.04
CA ASP A 1 22.09 15.42 -16.66
C ASP A 1 22.95 14.18 -16.37
N ARG A 2 24.26 14.31 -16.21
CA ARG A 2 25.16 13.15 -15.94
C ARG A 2 25.04 12.57 -14.52
N LEU A 3 24.58 13.34 -13.54
CA LEU A 3 24.40 12.85 -12.16
C LEU A 3 23.12 12.02 -11.98
N ARG A 4 22.07 12.34 -12.75
CA ARG A 4 20.78 11.64 -12.70
C ARG A 4 20.85 10.27 -13.38
N SER A 5 21.61 10.15 -14.47
CA SER A 5 21.80 8.87 -15.17
C SER A 5 22.71 7.88 -14.41
N ARG A 6 23.65 8.39 -13.57
CA ARG A 6 24.47 7.55 -12.71
C ARG A 6 23.66 6.89 -11.58
N GLY A 7 22.73 7.64 -10.95
CA GLY A 7 21.91 7.11 -9.85
C GLY A 7 21.01 5.94 -10.25
N LEU A 8 20.31 6.03 -11.39
CA LEU A 8 19.46 4.93 -11.88
C LEU A 8 20.31 3.70 -12.28
N GLY A 9 21.41 3.93 -13.00
CA GLY A 9 22.31 2.82 -13.40
C GLY A 9 22.91 2.07 -12.19
N ASP A 10 23.20 2.76 -11.11
CA ASP A 10 23.75 2.15 -9.90
C ASP A 10 22.68 1.39 -9.09
N VAL A 11 21.41 1.86 -9.08
CA VAL A 11 20.29 1.12 -8.48
C VAL A 11 20.06 -0.20 -9.21
N TYR A 12 20.00 -0.19 -10.54
CA TYR A 12 19.83 -1.43 -11.32
C TYR A 12 21.03 -2.38 -11.19
N LYS A 13 22.27 -1.86 -11.17
CA LYS A 13 23.46 -2.69 -10.92
C LYS A 13 23.40 -3.33 -9.54
N ARG A 14 22.99 -2.59 -8.52
CA ARG A 14 22.84 -3.09 -7.15
C ARG A 14 21.76 -4.17 -7.05
N GLN A 15 20.61 -3.99 -7.72
CA GLN A 15 19.57 -5.00 -7.79
C GLN A 15 20.02 -6.26 -8.51
N ILE A 16 20.69 -6.13 -9.67
CA ILE A 16 21.24 -7.28 -10.42
C ILE A 16 22.32 -7.98 -9.60
N TYR A 17 23.17 -7.23 -8.89
CA TYR A 17 24.18 -7.79 -8.02
C TYR A 17 23.57 -8.58 -6.86
N MET A 18 22.54 -8.01 -6.19
CA MET A 18 21.83 -8.70 -5.09
C MET A 18 21.14 -9.98 -5.58
N VAL A 19 20.45 -9.93 -6.72
CA VAL A 19 19.80 -11.11 -7.31
C VAL A 19 20.84 -12.19 -7.67
N ARG A 20 21.94 -11.82 -8.32
CA ARG A 20 23.02 -12.77 -8.66
C ARG A 20 23.67 -13.36 -7.42
N THR A 21 23.91 -12.56 -6.38
CA THR A 21 24.50 -13.01 -5.11
C THR A 21 23.56 -13.94 -4.37
N ALA A 22 22.26 -13.60 -4.31
CA ALA A 22 21.24 -14.47 -3.73
C ALA A 22 21.10 -15.81 -4.49
N MET A 23 21.11 -15.78 -5.83
CA MET A 23 21.07 -16.99 -6.65
C MET A 23 22.34 -17.86 -6.47
N LYS A 24 23.51 -17.24 -6.31
CA LYS A 24 24.76 -17.94 -6.07
C LYS A 24 24.81 -18.55 -4.69
N ALA A 25 24.39 -17.81 -3.66
CA ALA A 25 24.30 -18.29 -2.28
C ALA A 25 23.28 -19.42 -2.11
N SER A 26 22.14 -19.34 -2.83
CA SER A 26 21.12 -20.41 -2.86
C SER A 26 21.66 -21.70 -3.48
N LYS A 27 22.60 -21.63 -4.44
CA LYS A 27 23.27 -22.81 -5.02
C LYS A 27 24.37 -23.38 -4.13
N GLU A 28 25.03 -22.53 -3.35
CA GLU A 28 26.20 -22.91 -2.53
C GLU A 28 25.84 -23.21 -1.07
N GLY A 29 24.57 -23.03 -0.65
CA GLY A 29 24.11 -23.22 0.74
C GLY A 29 24.77 -22.26 1.75
N LYS A 30 25.38 -21.17 1.26
CA LYS A 30 26.06 -20.17 2.11
C LYS A 30 25.11 -19.06 2.57
N LYS A 31 25.30 -18.63 3.81
CA LYS A 31 24.66 -17.43 4.36
C LYS A 31 25.12 -16.19 3.58
N VAL A 32 24.18 -15.34 3.16
CA VAL A 32 24.50 -14.03 2.58
C VAL A 32 24.37 -12.99 3.67
N GLU A 33 25.45 -12.32 4.02
CA GLU A 33 25.42 -11.11 4.83
C GLU A 33 25.00 -9.94 3.93
N ILE A 34 23.87 -9.32 4.25
CA ILE A 34 23.42 -8.09 3.58
C ILE A 34 23.89 -6.93 4.44
N GLU A 35 24.89 -6.19 3.96
CA GLU A 35 25.35 -4.95 4.60
C GLU A 35 24.17 -3.97 4.74
N GLY A 36 23.76 -3.69 5.96
CA GLY A 36 22.78 -2.64 6.30
C GLY A 36 21.44 -3.09 6.90
N GLY A 37 21.27 -4.35 7.23
CA GLY A 37 20.09 -4.86 7.97
C GLY A 37 20.47 -5.30 9.38
N SER A 38 19.56 -5.12 10.33
CA SER A 38 19.63 -5.63 11.70
C SER A 38 20.18 -7.07 11.76
N ASP A 39 20.90 -7.41 12.83
CA ASP A 39 21.56 -8.69 13.15
C ASP A 39 20.64 -9.94 13.19
N GLU A 40 19.51 -9.94 12.50
CA GLU A 40 18.68 -11.12 12.33
C GLU A 40 19.28 -12.05 11.28
N GLU A 41 19.69 -13.25 11.67
CA GLU A 41 20.08 -14.34 10.78
C GLU A 41 18.96 -14.64 9.76
N ILE A 42 19.04 -14.09 8.56
CA ILE A 42 18.09 -14.37 7.50
C ILE A 42 18.34 -15.79 7.00
N LYS A 43 17.47 -16.73 7.36
CA LYS A 43 17.46 -18.07 6.79
C LYS A 43 17.09 -17.97 5.31
N LEU A 44 18.06 -18.21 4.43
CA LEU A 44 17.82 -18.24 3.00
C LEU A 44 16.90 -19.41 2.65
N VAL A 45 15.73 -19.06 2.17
CA VAL A 45 14.76 -20.04 1.66
C VAL A 45 15.07 -20.31 0.18
N SER A 46 14.87 -21.53 -0.30
CA SER A 46 15.10 -21.87 -1.72
C SER A 46 14.15 -21.06 -2.63
N VAL A 47 14.61 -20.69 -3.82
CA VAL A 47 13.85 -19.89 -4.78
C VAL A 47 12.43 -20.43 -5.03
N PRO A 48 12.21 -21.74 -5.26
CA PRO A 48 10.84 -22.26 -5.47
C PRO A 48 9.95 -22.08 -4.25
N VAL A 49 10.50 -22.24 -3.04
CA VAL A 49 9.73 -22.03 -1.79
C VAL A 49 9.44 -20.54 -1.57
N SER A 50 10.35 -19.64 -1.92
CA SER A 50 10.12 -18.19 -1.90
C SER A 50 8.98 -17.79 -2.85
N ILE A 51 8.98 -18.34 -4.07
CA ILE A 51 7.89 -18.10 -5.04
C ILE A 51 6.56 -18.62 -4.49
N LEU A 52 6.56 -19.82 -3.90
CA LEU A 52 5.34 -20.40 -3.29
C LEU A 52 4.81 -19.51 -2.16
N PHE A 53 5.67 -18.98 -1.30
CA PHE A 53 5.25 -18.06 -0.22
C PHE A 53 4.74 -16.73 -0.76
N ILE A 54 5.34 -16.17 -1.82
CA ILE A 54 4.88 -14.93 -2.43
C ILE A 54 3.50 -15.14 -3.06
N ILE A 55 3.34 -16.15 -3.90
CA ILE A 55 2.07 -16.42 -4.57
C ILE A 55 1.00 -16.84 -3.56
N GLY A 56 1.32 -17.77 -2.67
CA GLY A 56 0.39 -18.24 -1.63
C GLY A 56 -0.02 -17.13 -0.67
N GLY A 57 0.91 -16.26 -0.27
CA GLY A 57 0.64 -15.09 0.55
C GLY A 57 -0.26 -14.07 -0.15
N ALA A 58 0.01 -13.78 -1.43
CA ALA A 58 -0.81 -12.88 -2.23
C ALA A 58 -2.26 -13.41 -2.37
N ILE A 59 -2.42 -14.70 -2.67
CA ILE A 59 -3.74 -15.35 -2.75
C ILE A 59 -4.43 -15.31 -1.38
N ALA A 60 -3.73 -15.64 -0.30
CA ALA A 60 -4.29 -15.64 1.05
C ALA A 60 -4.78 -14.25 1.48
N ILE A 61 -4.02 -13.20 1.14
CA ILE A 61 -4.40 -11.81 1.43
C ILE A 61 -5.63 -11.41 0.61
N ALA A 62 -5.66 -11.72 -0.69
CA ALA A 62 -6.79 -11.41 -1.56
C ALA A 62 -8.07 -12.11 -1.10
N VAL A 63 -8.03 -13.43 -0.95
CA VAL A 63 -9.19 -14.22 -0.52
C VAL A 63 -9.63 -13.85 0.91
N GLY A 64 -8.68 -13.64 1.83
CA GLY A 64 -8.98 -13.20 3.19
C GLY A 64 -9.63 -11.82 3.24
N GLY A 65 -9.18 -10.89 2.39
CA GLY A 65 -9.78 -9.57 2.21
C GLY A 65 -11.23 -9.68 1.73
N ASP A 66 -11.47 -10.41 0.65
CA ASP A 66 -12.81 -10.60 0.06
C ASP A 66 -13.77 -11.22 1.07
N VAL A 67 -13.38 -12.32 1.75
CA VAL A 67 -14.20 -12.97 2.76
C VAL A 67 -14.54 -12.01 3.92
N THR A 68 -13.58 -11.20 4.35
CA THR A 68 -13.80 -10.22 5.42
C THR A 68 -14.78 -9.13 4.99
N VAL A 69 -14.62 -8.59 3.78
CA VAL A 69 -15.51 -7.56 3.22
C VAL A 69 -16.93 -8.10 3.05
N ASP A 70 -17.07 -9.31 2.50
CA ASP A 70 -18.36 -9.95 2.30
C ASP A 70 -19.08 -10.20 3.64
N ALA A 71 -18.39 -10.74 4.64
CA ALA A 71 -18.95 -10.98 5.96
C ALA A 71 -19.37 -9.68 6.64
N ALA A 72 -18.53 -8.65 6.63
CA ALA A 72 -18.82 -7.34 7.21
C ALA A 72 -20.00 -6.66 6.49
N SER A 73 -20.06 -6.77 5.16
CA SER A 73 -21.14 -6.19 4.35
C SER A 73 -22.48 -6.87 4.64
N ARG A 74 -22.51 -8.20 4.82
CA ARG A 74 -23.72 -8.93 5.22
C ARG A 74 -24.22 -8.49 6.60
N ILE A 75 -23.33 -8.44 7.59
CA ILE A 75 -23.67 -7.99 8.94
C ILE A 75 -24.22 -6.56 8.90
N ALA A 76 -23.59 -5.64 8.17
CA ALA A 76 -24.07 -4.27 8.05
C ALA A 76 -25.43 -4.17 7.35
N SER A 77 -25.66 -4.97 6.32
CA SER A 77 -26.95 -5.08 5.64
C SER A 77 -28.04 -5.59 6.57
N ASP A 78 -27.76 -6.60 7.39
CA ASP A 78 -28.68 -7.15 8.39
C ASP A 78 -29.00 -6.13 9.50
N LEU A 79 -28.08 -5.21 9.78
CA LEU A 79 -28.27 -4.07 10.69
C LEU A 79 -29.01 -2.89 10.04
N GLY A 80 -29.43 -3.01 8.78
CA GLY A 80 -30.24 -2.02 8.07
C GLY A 80 -29.45 -0.91 7.39
N MET A 81 -28.12 -1.05 7.24
CA MET A 81 -27.32 -0.10 6.47
C MET A 81 -27.64 -0.15 4.98
N SER A 82 -27.70 1.01 4.31
CA SER A 82 -27.89 1.07 2.86
C SER A 82 -26.69 0.50 2.10
N GLN A 83 -26.94 -0.07 0.92
CA GLN A 83 -25.87 -0.62 0.05
C GLN A 83 -24.85 0.45 -0.34
N THR A 84 -25.28 1.70 -0.52
CA THR A 84 -24.39 2.83 -0.79
C THR A 84 -23.44 3.09 0.38
N LEU A 85 -23.96 3.11 1.62
CA LEU A 85 -23.15 3.34 2.81
C LEU A 85 -22.17 2.18 3.06
N ILE A 86 -22.60 0.93 2.83
CA ILE A 86 -21.72 -0.25 2.90
C ILE A 86 -20.58 -0.11 1.90
N GLY A 87 -20.89 0.25 0.65
CA GLY A 87 -19.87 0.43 -0.40
C GLY A 87 -18.86 1.53 -0.07
N LEU A 88 -19.33 2.68 0.40
CA LEU A 88 -18.48 3.83 0.73
C LEU A 88 -17.62 3.62 1.99
N THR A 89 -18.02 2.73 2.88
CA THR A 89 -17.31 2.49 4.15
C THR A 89 -16.64 1.12 4.18
N ILE A 90 -17.41 0.05 4.30
CA ILE A 90 -16.90 -1.31 4.52
C ILE A 90 -16.10 -1.81 3.33
N VAL A 91 -16.65 -1.70 2.12
CA VAL A 91 -15.98 -2.16 0.91
C VAL A 91 -14.73 -1.31 0.65
N SER A 92 -14.84 0.03 0.77
CA SER A 92 -13.71 0.95 0.56
C SER A 92 -12.55 0.68 1.53
N ILE A 93 -12.84 0.51 2.83
CA ILE A 93 -11.82 0.15 3.82
C ILE A 93 -11.29 -1.26 3.55
N GLY A 94 -12.17 -2.20 3.27
CA GLY A 94 -11.82 -3.60 3.08
C GLY A 94 -10.88 -3.85 1.91
N THR A 95 -11.10 -3.18 0.78
CA THR A 95 -10.20 -3.26 -0.37
C THR A 95 -8.81 -2.68 -0.10
N SER A 96 -8.68 -1.79 0.90
CA SER A 96 -7.41 -1.21 1.32
C SER A 96 -6.75 -1.97 2.51
N LEU A 97 -7.38 -3.03 3.03
CA LEU A 97 -6.80 -3.83 4.12
C LEU A 97 -5.45 -4.47 3.74
N PRO A 98 -5.28 -5.06 2.53
CA PRO A 98 -3.99 -5.62 2.13
C PRO A 98 -2.85 -4.58 2.17
N GLU A 99 -3.11 -3.38 1.65
CA GLU A 99 -2.16 -2.27 1.65
C GLU A 99 -1.84 -1.80 3.07
N LEU A 100 -2.84 -1.73 3.93
CA LEU A 100 -2.67 -1.34 5.32
C LEU A 100 -1.79 -2.34 6.08
N VAL A 101 -2.09 -3.64 5.96
CA VAL A 101 -1.32 -4.71 6.61
C VAL A 101 0.12 -4.71 6.10
N THR A 102 0.32 -4.63 4.78
CA THR A 102 1.66 -4.59 4.18
C THR A 102 2.46 -3.40 4.68
N SER A 103 1.85 -2.21 4.72
CA SER A 103 2.51 -0.99 5.19
C SER A 103 2.83 -1.04 6.69
N ILE A 104 1.94 -1.59 7.52
CA ILE A 104 2.20 -1.78 8.97
C ILE A 104 3.37 -2.75 9.19
N VAL A 105 3.38 -3.88 8.48
CA VAL A 105 4.46 -4.88 8.59
C VAL A 105 5.80 -4.29 8.14
N ALA A 106 5.82 -3.57 7.01
CA ALA A 106 7.00 -2.88 6.51
C ALA A 106 7.52 -1.83 7.51
N ALA A 107 6.62 -1.00 8.06
CA ALA A 107 6.98 0.01 9.07
C ALA A 107 7.54 -0.62 10.35
N ARG A 108 6.99 -1.76 10.81
CA ARG A 108 7.51 -2.49 11.98
C ARG A 108 8.89 -3.11 11.74
N LYS A 109 9.22 -3.42 10.50
CA LYS A 109 10.53 -3.92 10.08
C LYS A 109 11.50 -2.79 9.72
N ASN A 110 11.14 -1.52 9.95
CA ASN A 110 11.89 -0.33 9.54
C ASN A 110 12.10 -0.20 8.02
N GLU A 111 11.30 -0.89 7.21
CA GLU A 111 11.29 -0.79 5.74
C GLU A 111 10.40 0.38 5.31
N VAL A 112 10.83 1.60 5.65
CA VAL A 112 10.02 2.83 5.47
C VAL A 112 9.72 3.10 4.00
N ASP A 113 10.69 2.87 3.12
CA ASP A 113 10.53 3.07 1.68
C ASP A 113 9.46 2.15 1.08
N MET A 114 9.38 0.90 1.60
CA MET A 114 8.33 -0.04 1.22
C MET A 114 6.95 0.42 1.69
N ALA A 115 6.83 0.88 2.95
CA ALA A 115 5.57 1.36 3.50
C ALA A 115 5.04 2.58 2.74
N LEU A 116 5.89 3.58 2.48
CA LEU A 116 5.54 4.78 1.72
C LEU A 116 5.27 4.45 0.25
N GLY A 117 6.11 3.63 -0.37
CA GLY A 117 5.95 3.21 -1.76
C GLY A 117 4.63 2.47 -1.99
N ASN A 118 4.23 1.60 -1.07
CA ASN A 118 2.95 0.90 -1.12
C ASN A 118 1.76 1.87 -1.03
N ALA A 119 1.76 2.79 -0.05
CA ALA A 119 0.67 3.74 0.14
C ALA A 119 0.53 4.73 -1.04
N ILE A 120 1.64 5.31 -1.51
CA ILE A 120 1.64 6.25 -2.63
C ILE A 120 1.36 5.52 -3.95
N GLY A 121 1.98 4.36 -4.15
CA GLY A 121 1.86 3.57 -5.36
C GLY A 121 0.43 3.07 -5.60
N SER A 122 -0.26 2.60 -4.56
CA SER A 122 -1.66 2.17 -4.66
C SER A 122 -2.58 3.33 -5.00
N ASN A 123 -2.39 4.52 -4.43
CA ASN A 123 -3.17 5.70 -4.80
C ASN A 123 -2.98 6.08 -6.28
N ILE A 124 -1.74 6.13 -6.76
CA ILE A 124 -1.44 6.44 -8.17
C ILE A 124 -2.06 5.39 -9.09
N PHE A 125 -1.91 4.11 -8.75
CA PHE A 125 -2.45 3.00 -9.54
C PHE A 125 -3.98 3.05 -9.59
N ASN A 126 -4.64 3.25 -8.45
CA ASN A 126 -6.10 3.31 -8.38
C ASN A 126 -6.68 4.49 -9.18
N ILE A 127 -6.05 5.67 -9.12
CA ILE A 127 -6.52 6.85 -9.85
C ILE A 127 -6.22 6.73 -11.34
N LEU A 128 -5.00 6.37 -11.73
CA LEU A 128 -4.61 6.40 -13.14
C LEU A 128 -4.97 5.12 -13.90
N MET A 129 -4.75 3.96 -13.30
CA MET A 129 -5.00 2.68 -13.97
C MET A 129 -6.43 2.21 -13.76
N VAL A 130 -6.88 2.05 -12.52
CA VAL A 130 -8.20 1.47 -12.25
C VAL A 130 -9.30 2.39 -12.75
N LEU A 131 -9.32 3.64 -12.30
CA LEU A 131 -10.33 4.61 -12.74
C LEU A 131 -10.18 4.94 -14.22
N GLY A 132 -8.94 5.05 -14.74
CA GLY A 132 -8.66 5.31 -16.16
C GLY A 132 -9.18 4.20 -17.06
N ILE A 133 -8.90 2.94 -16.76
CA ILE A 133 -9.41 1.79 -17.54
C ILE A 133 -10.93 1.68 -17.42
N ALA A 134 -11.47 1.81 -16.20
CA ALA A 134 -12.92 1.75 -15.99
C ALA A 134 -13.67 2.81 -16.83
N SER A 135 -13.19 4.04 -16.82
CA SER A 135 -13.79 5.14 -17.61
C SER A 135 -13.60 4.98 -19.12
N ALA A 136 -12.51 4.33 -19.56
CA ALA A 136 -12.30 4.02 -20.98
C ALA A 136 -13.24 2.91 -21.48
N ILE A 137 -13.62 1.96 -20.62
CA ILE A 137 -14.58 0.90 -20.95
C ILE A 137 -16.02 1.43 -20.90
N SER A 138 -16.35 2.22 -19.88
CA SER A 138 -17.68 2.79 -19.68
C SER A 138 -17.55 4.19 -19.08
N PRO A 139 -18.18 5.22 -19.69
CA PRO A 139 -18.14 6.57 -19.14
C PRO A 139 -18.69 6.61 -17.71
N ILE A 140 -17.95 7.23 -16.78
CA ILE A 140 -18.31 7.34 -15.39
C ILE A 140 -18.89 8.73 -15.13
N SER A 141 -20.13 8.79 -14.64
CA SER A 141 -20.76 10.05 -14.25
C SER A 141 -20.13 10.57 -12.97
N ILE A 142 -19.77 11.85 -12.96
CA ILE A 142 -19.22 12.52 -11.78
C ILE A 142 -20.33 13.38 -11.16
N ILE A 143 -20.60 13.14 -9.91
CA ILE A 143 -21.54 13.93 -9.10
C ILE A 143 -20.77 14.93 -8.21
N THR A 144 -21.47 15.90 -7.64
CA THR A 144 -20.86 16.97 -6.83
C THR A 144 -20.06 16.41 -5.65
N GLU A 145 -20.56 15.34 -5.05
CA GLU A 145 -19.93 14.64 -3.93
C GLU A 145 -18.54 14.10 -4.32
N ASN A 146 -18.39 13.55 -5.53
CA ASN A 146 -17.10 13.07 -6.01
C ASN A 146 -16.08 14.21 -6.17
N ILE A 147 -16.55 15.43 -6.56
CA ILE A 147 -15.68 16.60 -6.64
C ILE A 147 -15.18 17.00 -5.25
N ILE A 148 -16.05 16.98 -4.25
CA ILE A 148 -15.67 17.25 -2.86
C ILE A 148 -14.63 16.22 -2.38
N ASP A 149 -14.87 14.93 -2.65
CA ASP A 149 -13.95 13.85 -2.27
C ASP A 149 -12.56 14.01 -2.92
N LEU A 150 -12.53 14.42 -4.19
CA LEU A 150 -11.28 14.73 -4.88
C LEU A 150 -10.56 15.94 -4.28
N CYS A 151 -11.28 16.97 -3.88
CA CYS A 151 -10.70 18.12 -3.19
C CYS A 151 -10.12 17.71 -1.83
N VAL A 152 -10.82 16.87 -1.07
CA VAL A 152 -10.33 16.33 0.20
C VAL A 152 -9.06 15.48 -0.02
N LEU A 153 -9.04 14.63 -1.04
CA LEU A 153 -7.88 13.84 -1.40
C LEU A 153 -6.66 14.72 -1.71
N ILE A 154 -6.85 15.81 -2.47
CA ILE A 154 -5.78 16.78 -2.77
C ILE A 154 -5.25 17.41 -1.47
N VAL A 155 -6.13 17.86 -0.59
CA VAL A 155 -5.75 18.46 0.70
C VAL A 155 -4.96 17.47 1.55
N PHE A 156 -5.43 16.23 1.66
CA PHE A 156 -4.73 15.18 2.43
C PHE A 156 -3.37 14.82 1.83
N THR A 157 -3.28 14.79 0.52
CA THR A 157 -2.01 14.55 -0.19
C THR A 157 -1.01 15.69 0.08
N ILE A 158 -1.46 16.94 0.06
CA ILE A 158 -0.63 18.11 0.40
C ILE A 158 -0.19 18.05 1.87
N CYS A 159 -1.09 17.71 2.81
CA CYS A 159 -0.72 17.53 4.22
C CYS A 159 0.36 16.46 4.40
N ALA A 160 0.18 15.30 3.77
CA ALA A 160 1.15 14.21 3.82
C ALA A 160 2.51 14.65 3.24
N TRP A 161 2.50 15.38 2.13
CA TRP A 161 3.69 15.93 1.51
C TRP A 161 4.44 16.93 2.41
N ILE A 162 3.69 17.84 3.07
CA ILE A 162 4.27 18.80 4.04
C ILE A 162 4.92 18.04 5.20
N PHE A 163 4.22 17.05 5.78
CA PHE A 163 4.75 16.26 6.90
C PHE A 163 6.01 15.48 6.49
N ALA A 164 6.00 14.85 5.32
CA ALA A 164 7.18 14.15 4.80
C ALA A 164 8.36 15.11 4.51
N GLY A 165 8.06 16.33 4.04
CA GLY A 165 9.07 17.33 3.66
C GLY A 165 9.79 17.96 4.85
N THR A 166 9.11 18.15 6.00
CA THR A 166 9.64 18.93 7.14
C THR A 166 10.87 18.29 7.78
N LYS A 167 10.88 16.96 7.96
CA LYS A 167 11.98 16.25 8.65
C LYS A 167 12.50 15.05 7.86
N LYS A 168 12.10 14.90 6.60
CA LYS A 168 12.33 13.70 5.76
C LYS A 168 11.87 12.40 6.45
N LYS A 169 10.90 12.49 7.35
CA LYS A 169 10.26 11.36 8.04
C LYS A 169 8.91 11.83 8.58
N ILE A 170 7.92 10.94 8.58
CA ILE A 170 6.63 11.17 9.21
C ILE A 170 6.71 10.67 10.66
N GLY A 171 6.56 11.58 11.61
CA GLY A 171 6.59 11.26 13.04
C GLY A 171 5.25 10.70 13.53
N ARG A 172 5.24 10.16 14.77
CA ARG A 172 4.03 9.59 15.37
C ARG A 172 2.89 10.60 15.52
N ALA A 173 3.20 11.85 15.88
CA ALA A 173 2.21 12.92 16.00
C ALA A 173 1.58 13.28 14.65
N GLU A 174 2.41 13.38 13.59
CA GLU A 174 1.97 13.63 12.22
C GLU A 174 1.10 12.47 11.70
N GLY A 175 1.51 11.22 11.97
CA GLY A 175 0.72 10.02 11.66
C GLY A 175 -0.62 9.99 12.38
N LEU A 176 -0.67 10.32 13.68
CA LEU A 176 -1.93 10.43 14.42
C LEU A 176 -2.83 11.55 13.88
N CYS A 177 -2.26 12.69 13.48
CA CYS A 177 -2.99 13.76 12.82
C CYS A 177 -3.64 13.27 11.51
N MET A 178 -2.92 12.54 10.67
CA MET A 178 -3.45 11.97 9.43
C MET A 178 -4.59 10.98 9.70
N VAL A 179 -4.45 10.11 10.70
CA VAL A 179 -5.53 9.18 11.10
C VAL A 179 -6.76 9.94 11.62
N ALA A 180 -6.58 11.00 12.40
CA ALA A 180 -7.68 11.83 12.88
C ALA A 180 -8.40 12.55 11.73
N LEU A 181 -7.66 13.08 10.75
CA LEU A 181 -8.22 13.69 9.55
C LEU A 181 -9.04 12.68 8.73
N TYR A 182 -8.53 11.46 8.57
CA TYR A 182 -9.28 10.40 7.90
C TYR A 182 -10.53 10.01 8.67
N ALA A 183 -10.48 9.89 9.99
CA ALA A 183 -11.64 9.59 10.82
C ALA A 183 -12.72 10.69 10.69
N ALA A 184 -12.33 11.96 10.68
CA ALA A 184 -13.27 13.08 10.46
C ALA A 184 -13.92 13.00 9.07
N TYR A 185 -13.13 12.67 8.04
CA TYR A 185 -13.66 12.47 6.69
C TYR A 185 -14.61 11.27 6.61
N ALA A 186 -14.28 10.16 7.27
CA ALA A 186 -15.15 8.99 7.33
C ALA A 186 -16.50 9.31 7.99
N VAL A 187 -16.50 10.09 9.08
CA VAL A 187 -17.73 10.59 9.70
C VAL A 187 -18.53 11.48 8.72
N TYR A 188 -17.84 12.37 8.00
CA TYR A 188 -18.50 13.20 6.99
C TYR A 188 -19.18 12.35 5.90
N ILE A 189 -18.55 11.29 5.39
CA ILE A 189 -19.14 10.37 4.40
C ILE A 189 -20.39 9.68 4.96
N ILE A 190 -20.36 9.27 6.23
CA ILE A 190 -21.46 8.55 6.87
C ILE A 190 -22.69 9.46 7.06
N VAL A 191 -22.45 10.74 7.34
CA VAL A 191 -23.53 11.69 7.69
C VAL A 191 -24.13 12.38 6.47
N ARG A 192 -23.36 12.50 5.36
CA ARG A 192 -23.88 13.08 4.12
C ARG A 192 -24.81 12.08 3.40
#